data_5ca2c6e77b0c921d154510cb920d8840
#
_entry.id   5ca2c6e77b0c921d154510cb920d8840
#
_cell.length_a   1.000
_cell.length_b   1.000
_cell.length_c   1.000
_cell.angle_alpha   90.00
_cell.angle_beta   90.00
_cell.angle_gamma   90.00
#
_symmetry.space_group_name_H-M   'P 1'
#
loop_
_entity.id
_entity.type
_entity.pdbx_description
1 polymer ?
#
loop_
_entity_poly.entity_id
_entity_poly.type
_entity_poly.pdbx_seq_one_letter_code
_entity_poly.pdbx_strand_id
1 'polypeptide(L)'
;MTRLRGLFAGHPYRIAAAAALALAGLAVAWYLASPLFIRTYADEALPVPRTPAPTFGTAAPNASEPMPGPSAATAAPSSSVRVRGQLGYVDDLHNGKGEVQVVEVGGRRFVRFESVAITNAPDVHIYLSRDTGGRYVEANTIYLGPLKATNGSFNYEIPASVDVAQYRSVVVWCRAFTTLITWADLR
;
A
#
# COMPACT_ATOMS: atom_id res chain seq x y z
N MET A 1 -12.40 -33.53 -35.25
CA MET A 1 -13.23 -33.34 -34.04
C MET A 1 -13.83 -34.63 -33.48
N THR A 2 -13.69 -35.78 -34.14
CA THR A 2 -14.34 -37.04 -33.79
C THR A 2 -13.64 -37.88 -32.70
N ARG A 3 -12.35 -37.69 -32.44
CA ARG A 3 -11.58 -38.48 -31.46
C ARG A 3 -11.83 -38.12 -29.98
N LEU A 4 -12.30 -36.91 -29.66
CA LEU A 4 -12.60 -36.48 -28.27
C LEU A 4 -13.92 -37.08 -27.75
N ARG A 5 -14.90 -37.41 -28.63
CA ARG A 5 -16.18 -37.97 -28.20
C ARG A 5 -16.06 -39.39 -27.62
N GLY A 6 -15.08 -40.19 -28.06
CA GLY A 6 -14.88 -41.54 -27.57
C GLY A 6 -14.27 -41.64 -26.17
N LEU A 7 -13.54 -40.61 -25.70
CA LEU A 7 -12.88 -40.60 -24.39
C LEU A 7 -13.85 -40.43 -23.23
N PHE A 8 -15.03 -39.86 -23.48
CA PHE A 8 -16.02 -39.51 -22.43
C PHE A 8 -17.29 -40.38 -22.50
N ALA A 9 -17.48 -41.18 -23.55
CA ALA A 9 -18.66 -42.03 -23.68
C ALA A 9 -18.62 -43.16 -22.64
N GLY A 10 -19.64 -43.22 -21.78
CA GLY A 10 -19.83 -44.31 -20.82
C GLY A 10 -19.10 -44.14 -19.45
N HIS A 11 -18.44 -43.01 -19.19
CA HIS A 11 -17.69 -42.80 -17.94
C HIS A 11 -18.08 -41.47 -17.29
N PRO A 12 -19.20 -41.41 -16.56
CA PRO A 12 -19.71 -40.16 -15.97
C PRO A 12 -18.69 -39.50 -15.02
N TYR A 13 -17.86 -40.29 -14.32
CA TYR A 13 -16.79 -39.79 -13.46
C TYR A 13 -15.69 -39.01 -14.20
N ARG A 14 -15.40 -39.38 -15.44
CA ARG A 14 -14.40 -38.65 -16.27
C ARG A 14 -14.93 -37.29 -16.69
N ILE A 15 -16.22 -37.21 -17.00
CA ILE A 15 -16.89 -35.94 -17.30
C ILE A 15 -16.89 -35.06 -16.06
N ALA A 16 -17.24 -35.60 -14.89
CA ALA A 16 -17.23 -34.88 -13.63
C ALA A 16 -15.83 -34.40 -13.23
N ALA A 17 -14.80 -35.24 -13.42
CA ALA A 17 -13.40 -34.88 -13.18
C ALA A 17 -12.92 -33.76 -14.13
N ALA A 18 -13.24 -33.85 -15.43
CA ALA A 18 -12.90 -32.83 -16.40
C ALA A 18 -13.61 -31.49 -16.10
N ALA A 19 -14.88 -31.53 -15.70
CA ALA A 19 -15.63 -30.38 -15.32
C ALA A 19 -15.04 -29.71 -14.03
N ALA A 20 -14.67 -30.52 -13.04
CA ALA A 20 -14.02 -30.03 -11.82
C ALA A 20 -12.67 -29.36 -12.10
N LEU A 21 -11.85 -29.97 -12.98
CA LEU A 21 -10.57 -29.38 -13.40
C LEU A 21 -10.78 -28.08 -14.19
N ALA A 22 -11.79 -28.04 -15.06
CA ALA A 22 -12.12 -26.81 -15.80
C ALA A 22 -12.58 -25.68 -14.87
N LEU A 23 -13.42 -25.99 -13.88
CA LEU A 23 -13.87 -25.02 -12.87
C LEU A 23 -12.70 -24.53 -12.02
N ALA A 24 -11.82 -25.41 -11.58
CA ALA A 24 -10.61 -25.04 -10.85
C ALA A 24 -9.71 -24.14 -11.69
N GLY A 25 -9.50 -24.46 -12.97
CA GLY A 25 -8.75 -23.64 -13.90
C GLY A 25 -9.36 -22.26 -14.12
N LEU A 26 -10.68 -22.17 -14.26
CA LEU A 26 -11.41 -20.89 -14.35
C LEU A 26 -11.29 -20.06 -13.06
N ALA A 27 -11.37 -20.70 -11.89
CA ALA A 27 -11.21 -20.02 -10.62
C ALA A 27 -9.79 -19.42 -10.47
N VAL A 28 -8.76 -20.18 -10.86
CA VAL A 28 -7.37 -19.70 -10.86
C VAL A 28 -7.19 -18.56 -11.86
N ALA A 29 -7.71 -18.72 -13.09
CA ALA A 29 -7.65 -17.69 -14.12
C ALA A 29 -8.36 -16.40 -13.67
N TRP A 30 -9.52 -16.54 -13.03
CA TRP A 30 -10.23 -15.40 -12.45
C TRP A 30 -9.43 -14.73 -11.32
N TYR A 31 -8.86 -15.52 -10.41
CA TYR A 31 -8.02 -15.00 -9.32
C TYR A 31 -6.84 -14.17 -9.86
N LEU A 32 -6.17 -14.66 -10.89
CA LEU A 32 -5.03 -13.99 -11.50
C LEU A 32 -5.42 -12.76 -12.34
N ALA A 33 -6.59 -12.81 -13.01
CA ALA A 33 -7.05 -11.73 -13.87
C ALA A 33 -7.84 -10.64 -13.13
N SER A 34 -8.54 -10.99 -12.05
CA SER A 34 -9.43 -10.06 -11.33
C SER A 34 -8.74 -8.79 -10.84
N PRO A 35 -7.48 -8.78 -10.39
CA PRO A 35 -6.80 -7.56 -9.98
C PRO A 35 -6.66 -6.53 -11.10
N LEU A 36 -6.57 -6.97 -12.36
CA LEU A 36 -6.48 -6.05 -13.51
C LEU A 36 -7.75 -5.19 -13.69
N PHE A 37 -8.89 -5.66 -13.19
CA PHE A 37 -10.19 -5.01 -13.31
C PHE A 37 -10.67 -4.36 -12.01
N ILE A 38 -10.13 -4.79 -10.87
CA ILE A 38 -10.56 -4.29 -9.56
C ILE A 38 -9.66 -3.12 -9.17
N ARG A 39 -10.25 -1.95 -9.00
CA ARG A 39 -9.59 -0.78 -8.40
C ARG A 39 -10.05 -0.63 -6.98
N THR A 40 -9.10 -0.43 -6.09
CA THR A 40 -9.35 -0.13 -4.68
C THR A 40 -8.99 1.32 -4.41
N TYR A 41 -9.75 1.96 -3.52
CA TYR A 41 -9.58 3.37 -3.18
C TYR A 41 -9.33 3.52 -1.69
N ALA A 42 -8.37 4.37 -1.33
CA ALA A 42 -8.15 4.81 0.03
C ALA A 42 -7.85 6.31 0.03
N ASP A 43 -8.42 7.02 0.99
CA ASP A 43 -8.14 8.44 1.20
C ASP A 43 -7.88 8.68 2.68
N GLU A 44 -6.65 8.40 3.08
CA GLU A 44 -6.18 8.61 4.44
C GLU A 44 -5.69 10.06 4.58
N ALA A 45 -6.13 10.74 5.63
CA ALA A 45 -5.54 12.02 6.03
C ALA A 45 -4.06 11.85 6.42
N LEU A 46 -3.31 12.95 6.45
CA LEU A 46 -1.98 12.95 7.07
C LEU A 46 -2.10 12.53 8.54
N PRO A 47 -1.20 11.69 9.03
CA PRO A 47 -1.17 11.35 10.46
C PRO A 47 -1.07 12.60 11.32
N VAL A 48 -1.78 12.63 12.43
CA VAL A 48 -1.67 13.70 13.43
C VAL A 48 -0.67 13.30 14.52
N PRO A 49 0.04 14.29 15.14
CA PRO A 49 0.85 14.00 16.31
C PRO A 49 -0.02 13.36 17.40
N ARG A 50 0.47 12.29 18.02
CA ARG A 50 -0.20 11.76 19.21
C ARG A 50 -0.01 12.74 20.34
N THR A 51 -1.03 13.49 20.71
CA THR A 51 -1.06 14.18 22.00
C THR A 51 -1.13 13.07 23.06
N PRO A 52 -0.23 13.07 24.07
CA PRO A 52 -0.37 12.15 25.20
C PRO A 52 -1.79 12.30 25.76
N ALA A 53 -2.49 11.17 25.93
CA ALA A 53 -3.80 11.20 26.57
C ALA A 53 -3.64 11.91 27.93
N PRO A 54 -4.53 12.86 28.28
CA PRO A 54 -4.49 13.45 29.61
C PRO A 54 -4.64 12.31 30.62
N THR A 55 -3.64 12.14 31.48
CA THR A 55 -3.73 11.25 32.64
C THR A 55 -4.77 11.89 33.54
N PHE A 56 -5.97 11.33 33.55
CA PHE A 56 -6.98 11.72 34.53
C PHE A 56 -6.48 11.25 35.90
N GLY A 57 -5.74 12.13 36.57
CA GLY A 57 -5.50 11.99 37.99
C GLY A 57 -6.84 12.09 38.70
N THR A 58 -7.15 11.08 39.50
CA THR A 58 -8.29 11.06 40.41
C THR A 58 -8.19 12.28 41.33
N ALA A 59 -8.90 13.36 40.99
CA ALA A 59 -9.05 14.52 41.88
C ALA A 59 -10.47 14.51 42.38
N ALA A 60 -10.58 14.55 43.71
CA ALA A 60 -11.79 14.68 44.52
C ALA A 60 -12.59 15.95 44.16
N PRO A 61 -13.90 15.96 44.42
CA PRO A 61 -14.77 17.06 44.02
C PRO A 61 -14.62 18.27 44.98
N ASN A 62 -14.23 19.42 44.46
CA ASN A 62 -14.59 20.69 45.09
C ASN A 62 -14.74 21.80 44.07
N ALA A 63 -15.84 22.48 44.21
CA ALA A 63 -16.45 23.54 43.44
C ALA A 63 -15.55 24.71 43.03
N SER A 64 -15.78 25.19 41.81
CA SER A 64 -16.01 26.59 41.42
C SER A 64 -15.70 26.72 39.93
N GLU A 65 -16.72 26.93 39.12
CA GLU A 65 -16.57 27.32 37.71
C GLU A 65 -15.91 28.70 37.65
N PRO A 66 -14.98 28.86 36.70
CA PRO A 66 -14.82 30.12 36.02
C PRO A 66 -15.04 29.93 34.50
N MET A 67 -15.68 30.93 33.93
CA MET A 67 -16.07 31.19 32.55
C MET A 67 -15.04 30.73 31.50
N PRO A 68 -15.48 30.33 30.27
CA PRO A 68 -14.60 29.96 29.21
C PRO A 68 -13.78 31.15 28.71
N GLY A 69 -12.49 31.07 28.92
CA GLY A 69 -11.50 31.93 28.28
C GLY A 69 -11.39 31.58 26.78
N PRO A 70 -10.84 32.47 25.94
CA PRO A 70 -10.79 32.29 24.52
C PRO A 70 -10.04 30.99 24.16
N SER A 71 -10.72 30.16 23.37
CA SER A 71 -10.19 28.92 22.81
C SER A 71 -8.83 29.17 22.20
N ALA A 72 -7.79 28.61 22.79
CA ALA A 72 -6.46 28.58 22.17
C ALA A 72 -6.59 27.84 20.84
N ALA A 73 -6.35 28.55 19.76
CA ALA A 73 -6.29 27.96 18.43
C ALA A 73 -5.29 26.79 18.49
N THR A 74 -5.79 25.58 18.37
CA THR A 74 -4.97 24.38 18.28
C THR A 74 -4.06 24.56 17.07
N ALA A 75 -2.77 24.79 17.29
CA ALA A 75 -1.79 24.89 16.23
C ALA A 75 -1.90 23.61 15.38
N ALA A 76 -2.14 23.78 14.09
CA ALA A 76 -2.15 22.66 13.15
C ALA A 76 -0.83 21.90 13.30
N PRO A 77 -0.86 20.56 13.32
CA PRO A 77 0.33 19.76 13.48
C PRO A 77 1.32 20.08 12.36
N SER A 78 2.51 20.54 12.74
CA SER A 78 3.57 20.84 11.79
C SER A 78 4.02 19.53 11.13
N SER A 79 3.60 19.32 9.89
CA SER A 79 4.14 18.25 9.03
C SER A 79 5.22 18.85 8.15
N SER A 80 6.36 18.18 8.02
CA SER A 80 7.42 18.57 7.09
C SER A 80 7.64 17.48 6.05
N VAL A 81 7.60 17.87 4.77
CA VAL A 81 8.02 17.01 3.67
C VAL A 81 9.56 17.02 3.64
N ARG A 82 10.16 15.84 3.73
CA ARG A 82 11.62 15.67 3.73
C ARG A 82 12.17 15.48 2.31
N VAL A 83 11.57 14.53 1.59
CA VAL A 83 11.91 14.22 0.19
C VAL A 83 10.64 13.76 -0.53
N ARG A 84 10.65 13.89 -1.86
CA ARG A 84 9.52 13.49 -2.72
C ARG A 84 9.99 12.85 -4.01
N GLY A 85 9.10 12.12 -4.68
CA GLY A 85 9.32 11.54 -6.00
C GLY A 85 8.00 11.29 -6.72
N GLN A 86 8.06 11.16 -8.03
CA GLN A 86 6.92 10.80 -8.85
C GLN A 86 6.97 9.31 -9.17
N LEU A 87 5.81 8.65 -9.16
CA LEU A 87 5.69 7.27 -9.60
C LEU A 87 6.03 7.15 -11.09
N GLY A 88 6.84 6.14 -11.41
CA GLY A 88 7.38 5.91 -12.74
C GLY A 88 6.54 4.97 -13.57
N TYR A 89 6.81 5.01 -14.88
CA TYR A 89 6.24 4.11 -15.88
C TYR A 89 7.26 3.00 -16.20
N VAL A 90 6.86 1.74 -16.07
CA VAL A 90 7.66 0.58 -16.46
C VAL A 90 7.24 0.14 -17.87
N ASP A 91 5.96 -0.22 -18.02
CA ASP A 91 5.31 -0.60 -19.27
C ASP A 91 3.78 -0.38 -19.18
N ASP A 92 3.02 -0.79 -20.21
CA ASP A 92 1.57 -0.59 -20.27
C ASP A 92 0.80 -1.35 -19.17
N LEU A 93 1.37 -2.44 -18.67
CA LEU A 93 0.77 -3.27 -17.62
C LEU A 93 1.32 -2.94 -16.22
N HIS A 94 2.48 -2.29 -16.15
CA HIS A 94 3.18 -1.98 -14.92
C HIS A 94 3.51 -0.49 -14.89
N ASN A 95 2.71 0.27 -14.18
CA ASN A 95 2.91 1.72 -14.08
C ASN A 95 2.23 2.30 -12.85
N GLY A 96 2.63 3.53 -12.54
CA GLY A 96 2.03 4.34 -11.50
C GLY A 96 2.03 5.81 -11.89
N LYS A 97 1.09 6.55 -11.32
CA LYS A 97 1.01 8.00 -11.42
C LYS A 97 0.76 8.57 -10.03
N GLY A 98 1.18 9.81 -9.81
CA GLY A 98 1.04 10.50 -8.54
C GLY A 98 2.35 10.63 -7.80
N GLU A 99 2.31 11.28 -6.65
CA GLU A 99 3.49 11.64 -5.88
C GLU A 99 3.68 10.72 -4.68
N VAL A 100 4.92 10.42 -4.35
CA VAL A 100 5.32 9.74 -3.13
C VAL A 100 6.22 10.68 -2.33
N GLN A 101 5.93 10.84 -1.05
CA GLN A 101 6.65 11.73 -0.16
C GLN A 101 7.12 10.98 1.10
N VAL A 102 8.25 11.37 1.64
CA VAL A 102 8.58 11.07 3.03
C VAL A 102 8.22 12.28 3.87
N VAL A 103 7.28 12.09 4.76
CA VAL A 103 6.79 13.15 5.66
C VAL A 103 7.12 12.83 7.11
N GLU A 104 7.41 13.87 7.89
CA GLU A 104 7.59 13.75 9.33
C GLU A 104 6.47 14.50 10.04
N VAL A 105 5.82 13.83 10.99
CA VAL A 105 4.72 14.36 11.77
C VAL A 105 4.89 13.92 13.22
N GLY A 106 5.08 14.89 14.11
CA GLY A 106 5.25 14.61 15.55
C GLY A 106 6.40 13.64 15.86
N GLY A 107 7.52 13.75 15.16
CA GLY A 107 8.70 12.90 15.32
C GLY A 107 8.55 11.49 14.70
N ARG A 108 7.43 11.17 14.09
CA ARG A 108 7.20 9.92 13.34
C ARG A 108 7.35 10.19 11.84
N ARG A 109 7.86 9.21 11.11
CA ARG A 109 8.11 9.31 9.69
C ARG A 109 7.21 8.36 8.92
N PHE A 110 6.70 8.84 7.77
CA PHE A 110 5.79 8.10 6.93
C PHE A 110 6.20 8.21 5.47
N VAL A 111 6.03 7.14 4.71
CA VAL A 111 5.90 7.21 3.27
C VAL A 111 4.43 7.51 2.97
N ARG A 112 4.17 8.67 2.37
CA ARG A 112 2.85 9.07 1.90
C ARG A 112 2.76 8.93 0.41
N PHE A 113 1.77 8.21 -0.05
CA PHE A 113 1.30 8.22 -1.42
C PHE A 113 0.23 9.29 -1.55
N GLU A 114 0.36 10.19 -2.51
CA GLU A 114 -0.54 11.33 -2.69
C GLU A 114 -1.18 11.27 -4.06
N SER A 115 -2.52 11.18 -4.09
CA SER A 115 -3.34 11.15 -5.32
C SER A 115 -2.80 10.16 -6.35
N VAL A 116 -2.43 8.96 -5.90
CA VAL A 116 -1.81 7.97 -6.77
C VAL A 116 -2.85 7.17 -7.55
N ALA A 117 -2.40 6.67 -8.70
CA ALA A 117 -3.05 5.60 -9.46
C ALA A 117 -1.97 4.58 -9.85
N ILE A 118 -2.08 3.37 -9.32
CA ILE A 118 -1.09 2.30 -9.46
C ILE A 118 -1.78 1.10 -10.12
N THR A 119 -1.11 0.46 -11.07
CA THR A 119 -1.59 -0.80 -11.65
C THR A 119 -1.68 -1.86 -10.56
N ASN A 120 -2.82 -2.54 -10.49
CA ASN A 120 -3.05 -3.61 -9.53
C ASN A 120 -2.44 -4.93 -10.01
N ALA A 121 -2.06 -5.77 -9.04
CA ALA A 121 -1.61 -7.15 -9.25
C ALA A 121 -1.96 -7.99 -8.01
N PRO A 122 -1.89 -9.34 -8.09
CA PRO A 122 -2.40 -10.21 -7.01
C PRO A 122 -1.73 -10.07 -5.65
N ASP A 123 -0.46 -9.68 -5.60
CA ASP A 123 0.34 -9.66 -4.36
C ASP A 123 1.34 -8.49 -4.37
N VAL A 124 0.81 -7.27 -4.30
CA VAL A 124 1.61 -6.04 -4.39
C VAL A 124 2.03 -5.54 -3.02
N HIS A 125 3.29 -5.20 -2.89
CA HIS A 125 3.92 -4.76 -1.65
C HIS A 125 4.77 -3.51 -1.83
N ILE A 126 4.91 -2.74 -0.75
CA ILE A 126 5.64 -1.48 -0.70
C ILE A 126 6.95 -1.66 0.07
N TYR A 127 8.01 -1.14 -0.52
CA TYR A 127 9.37 -1.17 0.05
C TYR A 127 10.03 0.21 -0.04
N LEU A 128 10.83 0.57 0.96
CA LEU A 128 11.89 1.55 0.82
C LEU A 128 13.13 0.86 0.27
N SER A 129 13.82 1.46 -0.69
CA SER A 129 15.06 0.92 -1.29
C SER A 129 16.20 1.92 -1.19
N ARG A 130 17.42 1.40 -0.97
CA ARG A 130 18.67 2.17 -1.06
C ARG A 130 19.08 2.40 -2.53
N ASP A 131 18.57 1.57 -3.43
CA ASP A 131 18.80 1.68 -4.87
C ASP A 131 17.79 2.68 -5.49
N THR A 132 18.06 3.11 -6.72
CA THR A 132 17.21 3.98 -7.53
C THR A 132 16.75 3.27 -8.80
N GLY A 133 15.86 3.93 -9.58
CA GLY A 133 15.42 3.42 -10.88
C GLY A 133 14.59 2.14 -10.81
N GLY A 134 13.88 1.91 -9.70
CA GLY A 134 13.02 0.73 -9.55
C GLY A 134 13.76 -0.58 -9.27
N ARG A 135 15.05 -0.53 -8.98
CA ARG A 135 15.83 -1.72 -8.68
C ARG A 135 15.38 -2.31 -7.34
N TYR A 136 14.92 -3.56 -7.38
CA TYR A 136 14.59 -4.34 -6.20
C TYR A 136 15.72 -5.31 -5.86
N VAL A 137 16.35 -5.11 -4.71
CA VAL A 137 17.31 -6.02 -4.10
C VAL A 137 16.91 -6.18 -2.64
N GLU A 138 16.51 -7.39 -2.24
CA GLU A 138 15.96 -7.65 -0.91
C GLU A 138 16.85 -7.13 0.23
N ALA A 139 18.17 -7.36 0.16
CA ALA A 139 19.13 -6.90 1.15
C ALA A 139 19.23 -5.36 1.27
N ASN A 140 18.79 -4.62 0.24
CA ASN A 140 18.83 -3.16 0.16
C ASN A 140 17.46 -2.52 0.47
N THR A 141 16.45 -3.31 0.82
CA THR A 141 15.09 -2.84 1.01
C THR A 141 14.59 -3.00 2.43
N ILE A 142 13.61 -2.19 2.80
CA ILE A 142 12.79 -2.36 3.99
C ILE A 142 11.34 -2.51 3.55
N TYR A 143 10.71 -3.56 4.05
CA TYR A 143 9.30 -3.81 3.84
C TYR A 143 8.43 -2.89 4.68
N LEU A 144 7.45 -2.22 4.04
CA LEU A 144 6.53 -1.31 4.71
C LEU A 144 5.11 -1.89 4.85
N GLY A 145 4.72 -2.82 3.99
CA GLY A 145 3.40 -3.44 4.02
C GLY A 145 2.86 -3.81 2.64
N PRO A 146 1.68 -4.47 2.60
CA PRO A 146 0.97 -4.70 1.34
C PRO A 146 0.41 -3.39 0.80
N LEU A 147 0.16 -3.31 -0.51
CA LEU A 147 -0.47 -2.15 -1.12
C LEU A 147 -1.89 -1.98 -0.55
N LYS A 148 -2.16 -0.85 0.08
CA LYS A 148 -3.45 -0.56 0.73
C LYS A 148 -4.57 -0.32 -0.28
N ALA A 149 -4.24 0.40 -1.35
CA ALA A 149 -5.18 0.71 -2.42
C ALA A 149 -4.44 1.01 -3.72
N THR A 150 -5.11 0.85 -4.86
CA THR A 150 -4.55 1.21 -6.16
C THR A 150 -4.70 2.67 -6.48
N ASN A 151 -5.65 3.36 -5.83
CA ASN A 151 -5.96 4.75 -6.09
C ASN A 151 -6.16 5.53 -4.79
N GLY A 152 -5.78 6.81 -4.80
CA GLY A 152 -6.02 7.75 -3.71
C GLY A 152 -4.78 8.14 -2.93
N SER A 153 -4.95 8.42 -1.64
CA SER A 153 -3.87 8.90 -0.77
C SER A 153 -3.79 8.05 0.50
N PHE A 154 -2.61 7.56 0.84
CA PHE A 154 -2.42 6.69 2.00
C PHE A 154 -0.98 6.72 2.53
N ASN A 155 -0.80 6.24 3.76
CA ASN A 155 0.44 6.38 4.50
C ASN A 155 0.98 5.02 4.95
N TYR A 156 2.31 4.87 4.97
CA TYR A 156 3.02 3.76 5.62
C TYR A 156 3.97 4.32 6.66
N GLU A 157 3.85 3.89 7.90
CA GLU A 157 4.79 4.30 8.94
C GLU A 157 6.16 3.66 8.72
N ILE A 158 7.20 4.47 8.81
CA ILE A 158 8.59 4.00 8.75
C ILE A 158 9.03 3.71 10.18
N PRO A 159 9.52 2.49 10.49
CA PRO A 159 9.99 2.16 11.83
C PRO A 159 11.03 3.17 12.34
N ALA A 160 10.94 3.54 13.62
CA ALA A 160 11.81 4.56 14.20
C ALA A 160 13.31 4.21 14.12
N SER A 161 13.63 2.92 14.10
CA SER A 161 15.01 2.40 13.96
C SER A 161 15.61 2.59 12.57
N VAL A 162 14.78 2.95 11.56
CA VAL A 162 15.24 3.09 10.18
C VAL A 162 15.83 4.48 9.97
N ASP A 163 17.07 4.56 9.51
CA ASP A 163 17.65 5.81 9.03
C ASP A 163 17.20 6.08 7.59
N VAL A 164 16.18 6.93 7.43
CA VAL A 164 15.57 7.25 6.13
C VAL A 164 16.56 7.86 5.13
N ALA A 165 17.60 8.55 5.62
CA ALA A 165 18.59 9.20 4.75
C ALA A 165 19.37 8.19 3.86
N GLN A 166 19.38 6.91 4.23
CA GLN A 166 20.00 5.85 3.45
C GLN A 166 19.13 5.34 2.29
N TYR A 167 17.85 5.70 2.25
CA TYR A 167 16.88 5.21 1.26
C TYR A 167 16.61 6.25 0.21
N ARG A 168 16.65 5.83 -1.05
CA ARG A 168 16.61 6.72 -2.21
C ARG A 168 15.39 6.53 -3.10
N SER A 169 14.64 5.45 -2.90
CA SER A 169 13.41 5.21 -3.64
C SER A 169 12.38 4.46 -2.83
N VAL A 170 11.13 4.56 -3.29
CA VAL A 170 10.04 3.67 -2.93
C VAL A 170 9.80 2.74 -4.09
N VAL A 171 9.73 1.44 -3.82
CA VAL A 171 9.49 0.38 -4.82
C VAL A 171 8.14 -0.27 -4.53
N VAL A 172 7.33 -0.39 -5.57
CA VAL A 172 6.07 -1.11 -5.58
C VAL A 172 6.29 -2.41 -6.34
N TRP A 173 6.27 -3.53 -5.64
CA TRP A 173 6.70 -4.83 -6.13
C TRP A 173 5.61 -5.88 -6.00
N CYS A 174 5.36 -6.64 -7.06
CA CYS A 174 4.49 -7.80 -7.01
C CYS A 174 5.31 -9.06 -6.67
N ARG A 175 5.05 -9.65 -5.50
CA ARG A 175 5.73 -10.87 -5.06
C ARG A 175 5.31 -12.10 -5.87
N ALA A 176 4.02 -12.22 -6.18
CA ALA A 176 3.49 -13.37 -6.91
C ALA A 176 4.14 -13.56 -8.29
N PHE A 177 4.46 -12.46 -8.96
CA PHE A 177 5.07 -12.47 -10.29
C PHE A 177 6.53 -12.05 -10.31
N THR A 178 7.11 -11.73 -9.15
CA THR A 178 8.50 -11.27 -9.02
C THR A 178 8.79 -10.12 -9.99
N THR A 179 7.90 -9.12 -10.03
CA THR A 179 7.96 -8.04 -11.02
C THR A 179 7.77 -6.67 -10.38
N LEU A 180 8.43 -5.67 -10.98
CA LEU A 180 8.27 -4.26 -10.63
C LEU A 180 6.96 -3.73 -11.20
N ILE A 181 6.12 -3.15 -10.34
CA ILE A 181 4.90 -2.45 -10.77
C ILE A 181 5.20 -0.99 -11.08
N THR A 182 5.83 -0.30 -10.17
CA THR A 182 6.26 1.09 -10.30
C THR A 182 7.25 1.45 -9.20
N TRP A 183 7.90 2.61 -9.31
CA TRP A 183 8.81 3.14 -8.29
C TRP A 183 8.76 4.66 -8.27
N ALA A 184 9.29 5.24 -7.21
CA ALA A 184 9.53 6.68 -7.13
C ALA A 184 10.92 6.94 -6.54
N ASP A 185 11.81 7.60 -7.30
CA ASP A 185 13.09 8.06 -6.78
C ASP A 185 12.87 9.31 -5.92
N LEU A 186 13.36 9.29 -4.70
CA LEU A 186 13.17 10.34 -3.69
C LEU A 186 14.30 11.39 -3.81
N ARG A 187 13.89 12.66 -3.84
CA ARG A 187 14.79 13.82 -3.97
C ARG A 187 14.37 14.96 -3.06
#